data_b907149e98dca4483ae71ba09d1a6259
#
_entry.id   b907149e98dca4483ae71ba09d1a6259
#
_cell.length_a   1.000
_cell.length_b   1.000
_cell.length_c   1.000
_cell.angle_alpha   90.00
_cell.angle_beta   90.00
_cell.angle_gamma   90.00
#
_symmetry.space_group_name_H-M   'P 1'
#
loop_
_entity.id
_entity.type
_entity.pdbx_description
1 polymer ?
#
loop_
_entity_poly.entity_id
_entity_poly.type
_entity_poly.pdbx_seq_one_letter_code
_entity_poly.pdbx_strand_id
1 'polypeptide(L)'
;MSETLAKQLALVIDLDVCVGCHACVTSCKEWNTGGAAGPLSDQDPYGQSASGTFFNRVQTYEAGVYPETQTVHFPKSCLHCEEPPCVPVCPTGASYKRKEDGIVLVDYDKCIGCKYCAWACPYGARELDAESKVMGKCTLCVDRIESRTLPVAERKPACVMACPTNARLFGDVHDAHSEVSVAIRERGGYALMPEWDTKPANQYLPKRQNFK
;
A
#
# COMPACT_ATOMS: atom_id res chain seq x y z
N MET A 1 -23.46 6.01 13.08
CA MET A 1 -23.37 4.54 13.01
C MET A 1 -22.65 4.22 11.72
N SER A 2 -21.40 3.74 11.81
CA SER A 2 -20.63 3.31 10.63
C SER A 2 -21.29 2.04 10.10
N GLU A 3 -21.84 2.08 8.90
CA GLU A 3 -22.23 0.84 8.20
C GLU A 3 -20.97 0.01 8.01
N THR A 4 -20.92 -1.14 8.65
CA THR A 4 -19.82 -2.09 8.46
C THR A 4 -19.82 -2.50 6.99
N LEU A 5 -18.75 -2.22 6.27
CA LEU A 5 -18.60 -2.63 4.88
C LEU A 5 -18.72 -4.15 4.80
N ALA A 6 -19.51 -4.65 3.84
CA ALA A 6 -19.67 -6.09 3.62
C ALA A 6 -18.34 -6.75 3.24
N LYS A 7 -17.42 -5.99 2.64
CA LYS A 7 -16.10 -6.44 2.17
C LYS A 7 -15.06 -5.34 2.38
N GLN A 8 -13.86 -5.72 2.81
CA GLN A 8 -12.71 -4.82 2.90
C GLN A 8 -11.48 -5.48 2.28
N LEU A 9 -11.15 -5.06 1.07
CA LEU A 9 -9.94 -5.54 0.40
C LEU A 9 -8.69 -4.89 0.97
N ALA A 10 -7.66 -5.71 1.18
CA ALA A 10 -6.41 -5.26 1.76
C ALA A 10 -5.20 -6.07 1.26
N LEU A 11 -4.02 -5.48 1.47
CA LEU A 11 -2.73 -6.16 1.39
C LEU A 11 -2.28 -6.52 2.80
N VAL A 12 -1.72 -7.71 2.94
CA VAL A 12 -0.94 -8.09 4.12
C VAL A 12 0.50 -8.31 3.68
N ILE A 13 1.43 -7.66 4.35
CA ILE A 13 2.84 -7.63 3.96
C ILE A 13 3.65 -8.36 5.03
N ASP A 14 4.23 -9.50 4.64
CA ASP A 14 5.08 -10.31 5.51
C ASP A 14 6.52 -9.81 5.47
N LEU A 15 6.94 -9.15 6.56
CA LEU A 15 8.29 -8.61 6.69
C LEU A 15 9.35 -9.69 6.94
N ASP A 16 8.93 -10.91 7.31
CA ASP A 16 9.82 -12.04 7.56
C ASP A 16 10.42 -12.61 6.27
N VAL A 17 9.60 -12.66 5.22
CA VAL A 17 10.01 -13.23 3.93
C VAL A 17 10.29 -12.18 2.85
N CYS A 18 10.12 -10.90 3.15
CA CYS A 18 10.47 -9.82 2.24
C CYS A 18 12.00 -9.69 2.11
N VAL A 19 12.51 -9.82 0.89
CA VAL A 19 13.95 -9.75 0.58
C VAL A 19 14.39 -8.42 -0.05
N GLY A 20 13.51 -7.40 -0.08
CA GLY A 20 13.85 -6.08 -0.59
C GLY A 20 14.17 -6.01 -2.08
N CYS A 21 13.73 -6.96 -2.91
CA CYS A 21 14.10 -7.08 -4.32
C CYS A 21 13.49 -6.01 -5.25
N HIS A 22 12.60 -5.14 -4.77
CA HIS A 22 11.91 -4.09 -5.52
C HIS A 22 11.02 -4.56 -6.70
N ALA A 23 10.84 -5.85 -6.94
CA ALA A 23 9.97 -6.35 -8.01
C ALA A 23 8.53 -5.78 -7.90
N CYS A 24 8.02 -5.66 -6.68
CA CYS A 24 6.71 -5.05 -6.41
C CYS A 24 6.68 -3.54 -6.72
N VAL A 25 7.79 -2.82 -6.62
CA VAL A 25 7.91 -1.39 -6.97
C VAL A 25 7.85 -1.23 -8.47
N THR A 26 8.68 -1.97 -9.20
CA THR A 26 8.76 -1.94 -10.66
C THR A 26 7.43 -2.33 -11.31
N SER A 27 6.85 -3.44 -10.88
CA SER A 27 5.56 -3.92 -11.41
C SER A 27 4.41 -2.95 -11.11
N CYS A 28 4.40 -2.30 -9.93
CA CYS A 28 3.43 -1.27 -9.60
C CYS A 28 3.61 -0.03 -10.48
N LYS A 29 4.87 0.40 -10.70
CA LYS A 29 5.21 1.53 -11.56
C LYS A 29 4.75 1.30 -12.99
N GLU A 30 5.09 0.17 -13.55
CA GLU A 30 4.74 -0.21 -14.92
C GLU A 30 3.22 -0.25 -15.13
N TRP A 31 2.49 -0.85 -14.18
CA TRP A 31 1.04 -1.01 -14.32
C TRP A 31 0.26 0.29 -14.08
N ASN A 32 0.62 1.07 -13.06
CA ASN A 32 -0.24 2.15 -12.56
C ASN A 32 0.19 3.55 -13.01
N THR A 33 1.47 3.81 -13.22
CA THR A 33 1.96 5.18 -13.44
C THR A 33 2.76 5.34 -14.72
N GLY A 34 3.42 4.30 -15.23
CA GLY A 34 4.25 4.41 -16.42
C GLY A 34 5.29 5.53 -16.33
N GLY A 35 5.67 6.10 -17.47
CA GLY A 35 6.48 7.31 -17.59
C GLY A 35 7.90 7.20 -17.04
N ALA A 36 8.51 8.36 -16.78
CA ALA A 36 9.89 8.45 -16.29
C ALA A 36 10.08 7.75 -14.95
N ALA A 37 11.17 7.02 -14.83
CA ALA A 37 11.61 6.36 -13.60
C ALA A 37 13.08 6.60 -13.36
N GLY A 38 13.40 7.30 -12.27
CA GLY A 38 14.77 7.43 -11.77
C GLY A 38 15.10 6.37 -10.71
N PRO A 39 16.36 6.33 -10.25
CA PRO A 39 16.73 5.45 -9.17
C PRO A 39 15.98 5.80 -7.89
N LEU A 40 15.52 4.77 -7.16
CA LEU A 40 15.02 4.92 -5.81
C LEU A 40 16.14 4.69 -4.82
N SER A 41 16.28 5.58 -3.85
CA SER A 41 17.14 5.34 -2.69
C SER A 41 16.36 4.56 -1.65
N ASP A 42 16.91 3.45 -1.18
CA ASP A 42 16.33 2.68 -0.07
C ASP A 42 16.35 3.46 1.25
N GLN A 43 17.29 4.40 1.40
CA GLN A 43 17.42 5.24 2.61
C GLN A 43 16.52 6.46 2.58
N ASP A 44 16.29 7.02 1.40
CA ASP A 44 15.40 8.16 1.18
C ASP A 44 14.51 7.95 -0.06
N PRO A 45 13.57 7.01 -0.01
CA PRO A 45 12.73 6.66 -1.15
C PRO A 45 11.69 7.76 -1.49
N TYR A 46 11.53 8.75 -0.63
CA TYR A 46 10.65 9.90 -0.84
C TYR A 46 11.45 11.20 -1.06
N GLY A 47 12.76 11.10 -1.18
CA GLY A 47 13.64 12.24 -1.42
C GLY A 47 13.42 12.89 -2.79
N GLN A 48 13.90 14.12 -2.92
CA GLN A 48 13.72 14.92 -4.13
C GLN A 48 14.48 14.36 -5.34
N SER A 49 15.44 13.48 -5.13
CA SER A 49 16.22 12.85 -6.19
C SER A 49 15.49 11.72 -6.93
N ALA A 50 14.40 11.21 -6.40
CA ALA A 50 13.58 10.22 -7.07
C ALA A 50 12.78 10.86 -8.21
N SER A 51 13.00 10.44 -9.44
CA SER A 51 12.23 10.90 -10.60
C SER A 51 11.02 10.00 -10.84
N GLY A 52 9.90 10.62 -11.22
CA GLY A 52 8.63 9.92 -11.53
C GLY A 52 7.78 9.63 -10.29
N THR A 53 6.54 9.23 -10.55
CA THR A 53 5.52 8.92 -9.54
C THR A 53 5.55 7.45 -9.18
N PHE A 54 5.63 7.14 -7.89
CA PHE A 54 5.70 5.77 -7.37
C PHE A 54 4.66 5.54 -6.29
N PHE A 55 3.73 4.62 -6.51
CA PHE A 55 2.68 4.27 -5.53
C PHE A 55 3.11 3.26 -4.48
N ASN A 56 4.26 2.62 -4.70
CA ASN A 56 4.84 1.64 -3.80
C ASN A 56 6.36 1.83 -3.75
N ARG A 57 6.93 1.72 -2.56
CA ARG A 57 8.37 1.87 -2.30
C ARG A 57 8.79 0.83 -1.27
N VAL A 58 10.07 0.47 -1.26
CA VAL A 58 10.66 -0.39 -0.22
C VAL A 58 11.74 0.42 0.49
N GLN A 59 11.58 0.59 1.80
CA GLN A 59 12.62 1.16 2.66
C GLN A 59 13.39 0.04 3.34
N THR A 60 14.70 0.22 3.47
CA THR A 60 15.57 -0.75 4.13
C THR A 60 16.11 -0.12 5.41
N TYR A 61 15.94 -0.82 6.52
CA TYR A 61 16.40 -0.40 7.84
C TYR A 61 17.34 -1.45 8.43
N GLU A 62 18.34 -0.99 9.15
CA GLU A 62 19.05 -1.82 10.11
C GLU A 62 18.39 -1.67 11.49
N ALA A 63 18.13 -2.80 12.14
CA ALA A 63 17.57 -2.87 13.47
C ALA A 63 18.45 -3.73 14.35
N GLY A 64 18.54 -3.40 15.66
CA GLY A 64 19.38 -4.11 16.62
C GLY A 64 20.73 -3.43 16.86
N VAL A 65 21.57 -4.06 17.67
CA VAL A 65 22.91 -3.60 18.04
C VAL A 65 23.92 -4.70 17.72
N TYR A 66 25.08 -4.31 17.19
CA TYR A 66 26.16 -5.27 16.90
C TYR A 66 26.44 -6.17 18.12
N PRO A 67 26.62 -7.51 17.95
CA PRO A 67 26.64 -8.25 16.68
C PRO A 67 25.28 -8.74 16.18
N GLU A 68 24.17 -8.40 16.83
CA GLU A 68 22.82 -8.92 16.52
C GLU A 68 22.00 -7.92 15.66
N THR A 69 22.62 -7.38 14.60
CA THR A 69 21.92 -6.51 13.67
C THR A 69 21.08 -7.32 12.67
N GLN A 70 19.93 -6.77 12.30
CA GLN A 70 19.03 -7.33 11.32
C GLN A 70 18.67 -6.29 10.26
N THR A 71 18.63 -6.70 9.02
CA THR A 71 18.08 -5.88 7.93
C THR A 71 16.57 -6.12 7.83
N VAL A 72 15.80 -5.05 7.82
CA VAL A 72 14.35 -5.08 7.63
C VAL A 72 14.00 -4.33 6.34
N HIS A 73 13.44 -5.04 5.39
CA HIS A 73 12.88 -4.44 4.17
C HIS A 73 11.40 -4.12 4.40
N PHE A 74 11.03 -2.86 4.26
CA PHE A 74 9.71 -2.37 4.61
C PHE A 74 8.99 -1.79 3.39
N PRO A 75 8.16 -2.58 2.68
CA PRO A 75 7.37 -2.09 1.58
C PRO A 75 6.27 -1.15 2.05
N LYS A 76 6.21 0.07 1.50
CA LYS A 76 5.26 1.13 1.85
C LYS A 76 4.39 1.51 0.66
N SER A 77 3.10 1.62 0.90
CA SER A 77 2.11 2.12 -0.06
C SER A 77 0.90 2.69 0.71
N CYS A 78 -0.13 3.14 0.01
CA CYS A 78 -1.38 3.53 0.67
C CYS A 78 -1.96 2.36 1.48
N LEU A 79 -2.43 2.63 2.69
CA LEU A 79 -2.95 1.61 3.62
C LEU A 79 -4.47 1.42 3.54
N HIS A 80 -5.17 2.13 2.65
CA HIS A 80 -6.61 2.03 2.41
C HIS A 80 -7.43 2.03 3.71
N CYS A 81 -7.16 3.03 4.56
CA CYS A 81 -7.72 3.17 5.89
C CYS A 81 -9.25 3.03 5.93
N GLU A 82 -9.77 2.50 7.03
CA GLU A 82 -11.21 2.49 7.28
C GLU A 82 -11.72 3.92 7.55
N GLU A 83 -10.96 4.70 8.31
CA GLU A 83 -11.18 6.12 8.60
C GLU A 83 -10.11 6.96 7.86
N PRO A 84 -10.24 7.18 6.55
CA PRO A 84 -9.19 7.82 5.75
C PRO A 84 -9.21 9.34 5.90
N PRO A 85 -8.26 9.98 6.61
CA PRO A 85 -8.25 11.43 6.81
C PRO A 85 -8.09 12.21 5.49
N CYS A 86 -7.56 11.57 4.48
CA CYS A 86 -7.37 12.13 3.15
C CYS A 86 -8.67 12.27 2.32
N VAL A 87 -9.80 11.73 2.79
CA VAL A 87 -11.10 11.86 2.12
C VAL A 87 -11.80 13.16 2.52
N PRO A 88 -12.08 13.44 3.80
CA PRO A 88 -12.82 14.63 4.21
C PRO A 88 -12.08 15.94 3.91
N VAL A 89 -10.75 15.93 3.79
CA VAL A 89 -9.98 17.14 3.48
C VAL A 89 -9.96 17.50 1.99
N CYS A 90 -10.54 16.66 1.13
CA CYS A 90 -10.55 16.92 -0.31
C CYS A 90 -11.67 17.91 -0.67
N PRO A 91 -11.35 19.14 -1.11
CA PRO A 91 -12.35 20.18 -1.35
C PRO A 91 -13.25 19.87 -2.57
N THR A 92 -12.76 19.05 -3.49
CA THR A 92 -13.50 18.68 -4.72
C THR A 92 -14.19 17.33 -4.61
N GLY A 93 -14.00 16.59 -3.49
CA GLY A 93 -14.48 15.22 -3.37
C GLY A 93 -13.78 14.21 -4.29
N ALA A 94 -12.64 14.60 -4.88
CA ALA A 94 -11.86 13.70 -5.74
C ALA A 94 -11.30 12.49 -4.96
N SER A 95 -10.93 12.66 -3.70
CA SER A 95 -10.51 11.55 -2.84
C SER A 95 -11.74 10.93 -2.19
N TYR A 96 -11.95 9.63 -2.39
CA TYR A 96 -13.13 8.94 -1.88
C TYR A 96 -12.81 7.49 -1.48
N LYS A 97 -13.67 6.91 -0.64
CA LYS A 97 -13.65 5.50 -0.27
C LYS A 97 -14.80 4.77 -0.96
N ARG A 98 -14.51 3.68 -1.61
CA ARG A 98 -15.52 2.81 -2.24
C ARG A 98 -16.33 2.11 -1.15
N LYS A 99 -17.63 1.98 -1.37
CA LYS A 99 -18.52 1.27 -0.44
C LYS A 99 -18.51 -0.24 -0.64
N GLU A 100 -18.16 -0.68 -1.84
CA GLU A 100 -18.21 -2.09 -2.25
C GLU A 100 -17.10 -2.93 -1.63
N ASP A 101 -15.92 -2.33 -1.42
CA ASP A 101 -14.71 -3.06 -1.04
C ASP A 101 -13.74 -2.28 -0.16
N GLY A 102 -14.12 -1.07 0.25
CA GLY A 102 -13.32 -0.23 1.15
C GLY A 102 -12.08 0.39 0.53
N ILE A 103 -11.84 0.23 -0.77
CA ILE A 103 -10.68 0.81 -1.47
C ILE A 103 -10.81 2.34 -1.49
N VAL A 104 -9.76 3.04 -1.05
CA VAL A 104 -9.69 4.50 -1.17
C VAL A 104 -9.08 4.83 -2.53
N LEU A 105 -9.73 5.71 -3.30
CA LEU A 105 -9.31 6.11 -4.65
C LEU A 105 -9.24 7.64 -4.80
N VAL A 106 -8.74 8.08 -5.95
CA VAL A 106 -8.76 9.46 -6.40
C VAL A 106 -9.39 9.50 -7.79
N ASP A 107 -10.42 10.31 -7.93
CA ASP A 107 -11.01 10.67 -9.22
C ASP A 107 -10.12 11.76 -9.85
N TYR A 108 -9.39 11.39 -10.89
CA TYR A 108 -8.39 12.27 -11.51
C TYR A 108 -9.04 13.44 -12.24
N ASP A 109 -10.28 13.29 -12.74
CA ASP A 109 -11.00 14.36 -13.43
C ASP A 109 -11.44 15.47 -12.47
N LYS A 110 -11.67 15.13 -11.19
CA LYS A 110 -12.03 16.09 -10.12
C LYS A 110 -10.82 16.62 -9.36
N CYS A 111 -9.65 15.99 -9.49
CA CYS A 111 -8.48 16.35 -8.72
C CYS A 111 -7.84 17.65 -9.24
N ILE A 112 -7.69 18.63 -8.37
CA ILE A 112 -7.05 19.92 -8.68
C ILE A 112 -5.59 20.00 -8.18
N GLY A 113 -4.99 18.91 -7.69
CA GLY A 113 -3.60 18.86 -7.26
C GLY A 113 -3.25 19.70 -6.03
N CYS A 114 -4.22 20.07 -5.19
CA CYS A 114 -4.02 20.96 -4.04
C CYS A 114 -3.16 20.39 -2.90
N LYS A 115 -2.83 19.10 -2.91
CA LYS A 115 -2.00 18.36 -1.94
C LYS A 115 -2.57 18.23 -0.52
N TYR A 116 -3.75 18.73 -0.19
CA TYR A 116 -4.33 18.58 1.16
C TYR A 116 -4.42 17.14 1.62
N CYS A 117 -4.75 16.22 0.73
CA CYS A 117 -4.79 14.80 1.02
C CYS A 117 -3.40 14.18 1.28
N ALA A 118 -2.32 14.77 0.75
CA ALA A 118 -0.95 14.35 1.07
C ALA A 118 -0.55 14.83 2.46
N TRP A 119 -0.90 16.06 2.84
CA TRP A 119 -0.63 16.58 4.18
C TRP A 119 -1.42 15.87 5.28
N ALA A 120 -2.65 15.45 4.96
CA ALA A 120 -3.50 14.72 5.90
C ALA A 120 -3.10 13.24 6.06
N CYS A 121 -2.27 12.69 5.17
CA CYS A 121 -1.87 11.29 5.21
C CYS A 121 -0.67 11.07 6.14
N PRO A 122 -0.80 10.39 7.30
CA PRO A 122 0.33 10.18 8.20
C PRO A 122 1.39 9.23 7.63
N TYR A 123 1.03 8.50 6.57
CA TYR A 123 1.91 7.49 5.95
C TYR A 123 2.71 8.02 4.77
N GLY A 124 2.51 9.27 4.34
CA GLY A 124 3.16 9.85 3.16
C GLY A 124 2.84 9.10 1.86
N ALA A 125 1.67 8.47 1.76
CA ALA A 125 1.33 7.55 0.67
C ALA A 125 0.63 8.23 -0.52
N ARG A 126 0.88 9.52 -0.75
CA ARG A 126 0.27 10.29 -1.84
C ARG A 126 1.30 11.15 -2.52
N GLU A 127 1.37 11.07 -3.82
CA GLU A 127 2.29 11.83 -4.66
C GLU A 127 1.54 12.71 -5.65
N LEU A 128 2.10 13.88 -5.94
CA LEU A 128 1.66 14.71 -7.06
C LEU A 128 2.38 14.25 -8.32
N ASP A 129 1.62 13.80 -9.29
CA ASP A 129 2.16 13.54 -10.60
C ASP A 129 2.56 14.86 -11.29
N ALA A 130 3.82 14.94 -11.73
CA ALA A 130 4.39 16.18 -12.26
C ALA A 130 3.86 16.54 -13.65
N GLU A 131 3.39 15.55 -14.40
CA GLU A 131 2.87 15.74 -15.77
C GLU A 131 1.39 16.07 -15.74
N SER A 132 0.58 15.19 -15.13
CA SER A 132 -0.87 15.35 -15.07
C SER A 132 -1.36 16.35 -14.02
N LYS A 133 -0.49 16.75 -13.08
CA LYS A 133 -0.80 17.69 -11.98
C LYS A 133 -1.90 17.20 -11.03
N VAL A 134 -2.16 15.91 -10.99
CA VAL A 134 -3.13 15.28 -10.09
C VAL A 134 -2.44 14.44 -9.02
N MET A 135 -3.13 14.21 -7.91
CA MET A 135 -2.63 13.37 -6.83
C MET A 135 -2.83 11.89 -7.13
N GLY A 136 -1.73 11.13 -7.11
CA GLY A 136 -1.73 9.69 -7.28
C GLY A 136 -1.46 8.93 -5.97
N LYS A 137 -1.85 7.67 -5.90
CA LYS A 137 -1.58 6.73 -4.82
C LYS A 137 -1.93 5.31 -5.23
N CYS A 138 -1.51 4.32 -4.45
CA CYS A 138 -1.89 2.92 -4.65
C CYS A 138 -3.43 2.77 -4.79
N THR A 139 -3.88 2.10 -5.83
CA THR A 139 -5.28 1.83 -6.14
C THR A 139 -5.71 0.41 -5.78
N LEU A 140 -4.84 -0.41 -5.18
CA LEU A 140 -4.93 -1.88 -5.12
C LEU A 140 -5.10 -2.52 -6.51
N CYS A 141 -4.75 -1.79 -7.58
CA CYS A 141 -4.97 -2.20 -8.97
C CYS A 141 -6.42 -2.64 -9.20
N VAL A 142 -7.38 -1.79 -8.83
CA VAL A 142 -8.82 -2.07 -8.92
C VAL A 142 -9.23 -2.49 -10.33
N ASP A 143 -8.59 -1.92 -11.35
CA ASP A 143 -8.74 -2.26 -12.75
C ASP A 143 -8.36 -3.72 -13.08
N ARG A 144 -7.30 -4.26 -12.42
CA ARG A 144 -6.92 -5.67 -12.53
C ARG A 144 -7.90 -6.58 -11.79
N ILE A 145 -8.28 -6.19 -10.57
CA ILE A 145 -9.15 -6.99 -9.71
C ILE A 145 -10.52 -7.18 -10.36
N GLU A 146 -11.04 -6.13 -10.99
CA GLU A 146 -12.34 -6.11 -11.67
C GLU A 146 -12.26 -6.50 -13.16
N SER A 147 -11.08 -6.80 -13.66
CA SER A 147 -10.89 -7.13 -15.07
C SER A 147 -11.74 -8.35 -15.47
N ARG A 148 -12.45 -8.22 -16.58
CA ARG A 148 -13.20 -9.33 -17.19
C ARG A 148 -12.36 -10.13 -18.19
N THR A 149 -11.21 -9.58 -18.59
CA THR A 149 -10.32 -10.18 -19.60
C THR A 149 -9.20 -11.00 -18.97
N LEU A 150 -8.76 -10.67 -17.74
CA LEU A 150 -7.74 -11.43 -17.04
C LEU A 150 -8.32 -12.74 -16.46
N PRO A 151 -7.54 -13.83 -16.47
CA PRO A 151 -7.86 -15.05 -15.72
C PRO A 151 -8.10 -14.74 -14.23
N VAL A 152 -9.02 -15.46 -13.60
CA VAL A 152 -9.37 -15.22 -12.18
C VAL A 152 -8.14 -15.26 -11.25
N ALA A 153 -7.20 -16.17 -11.50
CA ALA A 153 -5.96 -16.29 -10.73
C ALA A 153 -5.05 -15.05 -10.82
N GLU A 154 -5.18 -14.27 -11.89
CA GLU A 154 -4.38 -13.06 -12.13
C GLU A 154 -5.09 -11.76 -11.71
N ARG A 155 -6.35 -11.83 -11.25
CA ARG A 155 -7.13 -10.69 -10.75
C ARG A 155 -6.65 -10.26 -9.36
N LYS A 156 -5.36 -9.98 -9.25
CA LYS A 156 -4.68 -9.53 -8.03
C LYS A 156 -3.84 -8.29 -8.33
N PRO A 157 -3.50 -7.48 -7.33
CA PRO A 157 -2.59 -6.35 -7.51
C PRO A 157 -1.27 -6.76 -8.17
N ALA A 158 -0.75 -5.93 -9.08
CA ALA A 158 0.49 -6.20 -9.81
C ALA A 158 1.67 -6.50 -8.86
N CYS A 159 1.76 -5.78 -7.75
CA CYS A 159 2.80 -5.99 -6.73
C CYS A 159 2.70 -7.33 -5.98
N VAL A 160 1.51 -7.94 -5.94
CA VAL A 160 1.31 -9.29 -5.39
C VAL A 160 1.81 -10.32 -6.37
N MET A 161 1.39 -10.19 -7.64
CA MET A 161 1.77 -11.11 -8.70
C MET A 161 3.28 -11.15 -8.96
N ALA A 162 3.96 -10.01 -8.81
CA ALA A 162 5.39 -9.90 -9.04
C ALA A 162 6.27 -10.32 -7.84
N CYS A 163 5.68 -10.62 -6.69
CA CYS A 163 6.45 -10.91 -5.47
C CYS A 163 7.03 -12.34 -5.50
N PRO A 164 8.35 -12.53 -5.63
CA PRO A 164 8.94 -13.85 -5.79
C PRO A 164 8.91 -14.69 -4.51
N THR A 165 8.79 -14.04 -3.35
CA THR A 165 8.79 -14.70 -2.03
C THR A 165 7.40 -14.79 -1.42
N ASN A 166 6.35 -14.37 -2.16
CA ASN A 166 4.98 -14.26 -1.65
C ASN A 166 4.85 -13.42 -0.35
N ALA A 167 5.74 -12.44 -0.17
CA ALA A 167 5.68 -11.53 0.97
C ALA A 167 4.45 -10.60 0.96
N ARG A 168 3.69 -10.59 -0.14
CA ARG A 168 2.48 -9.77 -0.30
C ARG A 168 1.27 -10.67 -0.52
N LEU A 169 0.39 -10.68 0.46
CA LEU A 169 -0.91 -11.36 0.39
C LEU A 169 -1.99 -10.33 0.05
N PHE A 170 -3.04 -10.78 -0.61
CA PHE A 170 -4.18 -9.93 -0.98
C PHE A 170 -5.49 -10.68 -0.78
N GLY A 171 -6.45 -10.03 -0.15
CA GLY A 171 -7.76 -10.62 0.09
C GLY A 171 -8.70 -9.71 0.85
N ASP A 172 -9.84 -10.27 1.25
CA ASP A 172 -10.84 -9.64 2.07
C ASP A 172 -10.54 -9.88 3.55
N VAL A 173 -10.27 -8.82 4.31
CA VAL A 173 -9.98 -8.94 5.76
C VAL A 173 -11.23 -9.12 6.61
N HIS A 174 -12.42 -8.92 6.05
CA HIS A 174 -13.69 -9.23 6.71
C HIS A 174 -14.12 -10.70 6.54
N ASP A 175 -13.54 -11.42 5.57
CA ASP A 175 -13.71 -12.87 5.48
C ASP A 175 -12.72 -13.57 6.42
N ALA A 176 -13.23 -14.14 7.50
CA ALA A 176 -12.41 -14.84 8.51
C ALA A 176 -11.62 -16.05 7.97
N HIS A 177 -12.02 -16.59 6.82
CA HIS A 177 -11.39 -17.72 6.16
C HIS A 177 -10.43 -17.30 5.03
N SER A 178 -10.36 -16.03 4.70
CA SER A 178 -9.42 -15.53 3.69
C SER A 178 -7.97 -15.74 4.14
N GLU A 179 -7.08 -15.93 3.16
CA GLU A 179 -5.63 -16.09 3.41
C GLU A 179 -5.06 -14.92 4.24
N VAL A 180 -5.51 -13.70 3.97
CA VAL A 180 -5.04 -12.50 4.70
C VAL A 180 -5.52 -12.49 6.15
N SER A 181 -6.78 -12.84 6.43
CA SER A 181 -7.32 -12.89 7.78
C SER A 181 -6.70 -13.99 8.63
N VAL A 182 -6.46 -15.14 8.02
CA VAL A 182 -5.73 -16.25 8.67
C VAL A 182 -4.30 -15.82 9.01
N ALA A 183 -3.57 -15.23 8.05
CA ALA A 183 -2.20 -14.79 8.25
C ALA A 183 -2.09 -13.71 9.34
N ILE A 184 -3.01 -12.73 9.37
CA ILE A 184 -3.08 -11.69 10.41
C ILE A 184 -3.24 -12.33 11.79
N ARG A 185 -4.19 -13.23 11.94
CA ARG A 185 -4.50 -13.89 13.22
C ARG A 185 -3.35 -14.78 13.71
N GLU A 186 -2.78 -15.59 12.82
CA GLU A 186 -1.76 -16.57 13.20
C GLU A 186 -0.36 -15.96 13.40
N ARG A 187 -0.07 -14.87 12.67
CA ARG A 187 1.23 -14.23 12.68
C ARG A 187 1.28 -12.94 13.49
N GLY A 188 0.18 -12.54 14.14
CA GLY A 188 0.11 -11.30 14.90
C GLY A 188 0.27 -10.07 14.02
N GLY A 189 -0.56 -9.99 12.97
CA GLY A 189 -0.59 -8.84 12.08
C GLY A 189 -0.88 -7.53 12.82
N TYR A 190 -0.24 -6.44 12.39
CA TYR A 190 -0.37 -5.14 13.04
C TYR A 190 -0.58 -4.02 12.02
N ALA A 191 -1.30 -2.99 12.46
CA ALA A 191 -1.48 -1.74 11.75
C ALA A 191 -0.37 -0.74 12.08
N LEU A 192 0.04 0.09 11.11
CA LEU A 192 0.98 1.17 11.36
C LEU A 192 0.32 2.33 12.08
N MET A 193 1.05 2.98 12.99
CA MET A 193 0.66 4.23 13.66
C MET A 193 -0.77 4.17 14.23
N PRO A 194 -1.07 3.22 15.13
CA PRO A 194 -2.42 3.06 15.69
C PRO A 194 -2.90 4.30 16.45
N GLU A 195 -1.99 5.14 16.94
CA GLU A 195 -2.25 6.40 17.63
C GLU A 195 -3.00 7.44 16.76
N TRP A 196 -2.99 7.29 15.44
CA TRP A 196 -3.70 8.19 14.53
C TRP A 196 -5.15 7.77 14.25
N ASP A 197 -5.60 6.65 14.80
CA ASP A 197 -6.97 6.09 14.67
C ASP A 197 -7.53 6.05 13.24
N THR A 198 -6.64 5.92 12.26
CA THR A 198 -7.04 5.85 10.83
C THR A 198 -7.51 4.47 10.42
N LYS A 199 -7.31 3.46 11.28
CA LYS A 199 -7.67 2.05 11.08
C LYS A 199 -7.22 1.53 9.71
N PRO A 200 -5.90 1.36 9.48
CA PRO A 200 -5.38 0.85 8.23
C PRO A 200 -5.94 -0.52 7.88
N ALA A 201 -6.47 -0.67 6.66
CA ALA A 201 -6.90 -1.99 6.16
C ALA A 201 -5.69 -2.87 5.82
N ASN A 202 -4.66 -2.29 5.20
CA ASN A 202 -3.40 -3.00 4.97
C ASN A 202 -2.64 -3.16 6.27
N GLN A 203 -2.13 -4.36 6.52
CA GLN A 203 -1.41 -4.72 7.73
C GLN A 203 -0.06 -5.36 7.43
N TYR A 204 0.78 -5.44 8.45
CA TYR A 204 2.11 -6.02 8.37
C TYR A 204 2.22 -7.21 9.31
N LEU A 205 2.89 -8.27 8.85
CA LEU A 205 3.29 -9.38 9.70
C LEU A 205 4.72 -9.15 10.16
N PRO A 206 5.00 -9.26 11.47
CA PRO A 206 6.34 -9.04 12.00
C PRO A 206 7.31 -10.12 11.55
N LYS A 207 8.61 -9.80 11.58
CA LYS A 207 9.65 -10.81 11.47
C LYS A 207 9.50 -11.82 12.61
N ARG A 208 9.67 -13.09 12.31
CA ARG A 208 9.76 -14.13 13.34
C ARG A 208 11.03 -13.88 14.15
N GLN A 209 10.88 -13.78 15.45
CA GLN A 209 12.02 -13.74 16.34
C GLN A 209 12.57 -15.17 16.44
N ASN A 210 13.75 -15.39 15.90
CA ASN A 210 14.48 -16.61 16.16
C ASN A 210 15.04 -16.50 17.60
N PHE A 211 14.25 -16.87 18.59
CA PHE A 211 14.80 -17.14 19.93
C PHE A 211 15.73 -18.36 19.80
N LYS A 212 17.03 -18.13 19.88
CA LYS A 212 18.03 -19.17 20.14
C LYS A 212 18.11 -19.45 21.63
#